data_79a30d3b2c535de8cef8463c1560a906
#
_entry.id   79a30d3b2c535de8cef8463c1560a906
#
_cell.length_a   1.000
_cell.length_b   1.000
_cell.length_c   1.000
_cell.angle_alpha   90.00
_cell.angle_beta   90.00
_cell.angle_gamma   90.00
#
_symmetry.space_group_name_H-M   'P 1'
#
loop_
_entity.id
_entity.type
_entity.pdbx_description
1 polymer ?
#
loop_
_entity_poly.entity_id
_entity_poly.type
_entity_poly.pdbx_seq_one_letter_code
_entity_poly.pdbx_strand_id
1 'polypeptide(L)'
;PEIVAAFETAKKPGAALHLMGLLSDGGVHSSNEHLYALVDAAVAAGVPRIMVHCFMDGRDVPPASGAGYMAELVDHLERAASKAPDGAPCEISIASVEGRYYAMDRDNRWERVERAYDAVVCAEPFRDLAAVAAMEASYGSEVTDEFVEPVALDARGMRDGDAVIFFNFRPD
;
A
#
# COMPACT_ATOMS: atom_id res chain seq x y z
N PRO A 1 3.40 21.17 3.73
CA PRO A 1 4.27 21.48 2.58
C PRO A 1 4.79 20.22 1.89
N GLU A 2 5.33 19.24 2.61
CA GLU A 2 5.98 18.04 2.04
C GLU A 2 4.99 17.14 1.29
N ILE A 3 3.80 16.89 1.84
CA ILE A 3 2.76 16.10 1.17
C ILE A 3 2.35 16.75 -0.14
N VAL A 4 2.17 18.08 -0.14
CA VAL A 4 1.83 18.82 -1.36
C VAL A 4 2.96 18.72 -2.40
N ALA A 5 4.23 18.80 -1.98
CA ALA A 5 5.37 18.63 -2.87
C ALA A 5 5.42 17.22 -3.49
N ALA A 6 5.07 16.17 -2.72
CA ALA A 6 4.97 14.82 -3.23
C ALA A 6 3.85 14.70 -4.29
N PHE A 7 2.67 15.32 -4.05
CA PHE A 7 1.58 15.33 -5.04
C PHE A 7 2.00 16.06 -6.33
N GLU A 8 2.65 17.21 -6.22
CA GLU A 8 3.16 17.94 -7.40
C GLU A 8 4.21 17.11 -8.17
N THR A 9 5.03 16.34 -7.48
CA THR A 9 5.97 15.41 -8.12
C THR A 9 5.25 14.30 -8.86
N ALA A 10 4.25 13.68 -8.24
CA ALA A 10 3.47 12.59 -8.83
C ALA A 10 2.59 13.02 -10.01
N LYS A 11 2.33 14.32 -10.18
CA LYS A 11 1.61 14.88 -11.35
C LYS A 11 2.48 15.04 -12.59
N LYS A 12 3.80 14.87 -12.49
CA LYS A 12 4.68 14.94 -13.66
C LYS A 12 4.37 13.78 -14.64
N PRO A 13 4.58 13.97 -15.95
CA PRO A 13 4.32 12.93 -16.94
C PRO A 13 5.02 11.60 -16.61
N GLY A 14 4.27 10.52 -16.54
CA GLY A 14 4.77 9.17 -16.26
C GLY A 14 5.05 8.85 -14.80
N ALA A 15 4.98 9.82 -13.89
CA ALA A 15 5.18 9.62 -12.46
C ALA A 15 3.93 9.02 -11.77
N ALA A 16 4.13 8.47 -10.58
CA ALA A 16 3.10 7.97 -9.69
C ALA A 16 3.34 8.42 -8.25
N LEU A 17 2.28 8.39 -7.44
CA LEU A 17 2.35 8.50 -5.99
C LEU A 17 2.29 7.10 -5.38
N HIS A 18 3.30 6.73 -4.62
CA HIS A 18 3.31 5.51 -3.81
C HIS A 18 3.00 5.84 -2.36
N LEU A 19 1.96 5.21 -1.82
CA LEU A 19 1.60 5.28 -0.41
C LEU A 19 1.91 3.93 0.22
N MET A 20 2.77 3.88 1.25
CA MET A 20 3.15 2.63 1.90
C MET A 20 3.09 2.72 3.41
N GLY A 21 2.73 1.63 4.05
CA GLY A 21 2.66 1.54 5.50
C GLY A 21 1.77 0.42 6.00
N LEU A 22 1.65 0.31 7.32
CA LEU A 22 0.91 -0.74 8.00
C LEU A 22 -0.60 -0.50 7.89
N LEU A 23 -1.32 -1.48 7.32
CA LEU A 23 -2.76 -1.42 7.10
C LEU A 23 -3.51 -2.03 8.28
N SER A 24 -3.85 -1.22 9.27
CA SER A 24 -4.70 -1.57 10.40
C SER A 24 -5.23 -0.33 11.13
N ASP A 25 -6.18 -0.53 12.02
CA ASP A 25 -6.70 0.49 12.94
C ASP A 25 -6.04 0.46 14.32
N GLY A 26 -5.00 -0.36 14.50
CA GLY A 26 -4.32 -0.55 15.78
C GLY A 26 -3.69 0.71 16.38
N GLY A 27 -3.39 1.72 15.57
CA GLY A 27 -2.94 3.03 16.03
C GLY A 27 -1.55 3.04 16.68
N VAL A 28 -0.77 1.98 16.50
CA VAL A 28 0.58 1.87 17.10
C VAL A 28 1.65 2.42 16.16
N HIS A 29 1.61 2.06 14.90
CA HIS A 29 2.57 2.51 13.88
C HIS A 29 1.95 3.43 12.84
N SER A 30 0.67 3.22 12.55
CA SER A 30 -0.08 3.88 11.48
C SER A 30 -1.56 3.97 11.84
N SER A 31 -2.35 4.53 10.95
CA SER A 31 -3.82 4.49 11.00
C SER A 31 -4.38 4.43 9.58
N ASN A 32 -5.39 3.58 9.38
CA ASN A 32 -6.13 3.51 8.12
C ASN A 32 -6.75 4.85 7.74
N GLU A 33 -7.21 5.64 8.72
CA GLU A 33 -7.78 6.96 8.47
C GLU A 33 -6.76 7.92 7.85
N HIS A 34 -5.47 7.82 8.23
CA HIS A 34 -4.42 8.62 7.61
C HIS A 34 -4.19 8.22 6.15
N LEU A 35 -4.20 6.91 5.84
CA LEU A 35 -4.12 6.43 4.47
C LEU A 35 -5.31 6.94 3.64
N TYR A 36 -6.53 6.81 4.16
CA TYR A 36 -7.74 7.26 3.47
C TYR A 36 -7.71 8.77 3.21
N ALA A 37 -7.29 9.56 4.19
CA ALA A 37 -7.16 11.01 4.03
C ALA A 37 -6.08 11.38 2.99
N LEU A 38 -4.97 10.64 2.91
CA LEU A 38 -3.92 10.84 1.90
C LEU A 38 -4.43 10.52 0.50
N VAL A 39 -5.17 9.43 0.33
CA VAL A 39 -5.79 9.05 -0.95
C VAL A 39 -6.78 10.14 -1.39
N ASP A 40 -7.71 10.51 -0.51
CA ASP A 40 -8.72 11.54 -0.83
C ASP A 40 -8.06 12.88 -1.20
N ALA A 41 -7.02 13.29 -0.47
CA ALA A 41 -6.28 14.52 -0.76
C ALA A 41 -5.51 14.44 -2.09
N ALA A 42 -4.91 13.29 -2.42
CA ALA A 42 -4.19 13.08 -3.67
C ALA A 42 -5.15 13.13 -4.87
N VAL A 43 -6.32 12.47 -4.76
CA VAL A 43 -7.37 12.51 -5.78
C VAL A 43 -7.86 13.95 -5.98
N ALA A 44 -8.18 14.66 -4.90
CA ALA A 44 -8.63 16.06 -4.96
C ALA A 44 -7.57 16.99 -5.55
N ALA A 45 -6.27 16.68 -5.35
CA ALA A 45 -5.16 17.42 -5.96
C ALA A 45 -4.93 17.07 -7.43
N GLY A 46 -5.65 16.09 -8.00
CA GLY A 46 -5.53 15.65 -9.38
C GLY A 46 -4.29 14.80 -9.66
N VAL A 47 -3.83 14.02 -8.68
CA VAL A 47 -2.75 13.02 -8.90
C VAL A 47 -3.28 11.93 -9.82
N PRO A 48 -2.66 11.69 -10.99
CA PRO A 48 -3.23 10.80 -12.00
C PRO A 48 -3.05 9.31 -11.70
N ARG A 49 -2.07 8.95 -10.87
CA ARG A 49 -1.80 7.55 -10.50
C ARG A 49 -1.36 7.44 -9.05
N ILE A 50 -2.08 6.62 -8.29
CA ILE A 50 -1.85 6.35 -6.87
C ILE A 50 -1.68 4.84 -6.69
N MET A 51 -0.58 4.41 -6.09
CA MET A 51 -0.22 3.02 -5.85
C MET A 51 -0.07 2.79 -4.35
N VAL A 52 -0.87 1.89 -3.79
CA VAL A 52 -0.88 1.60 -2.36
C VAL A 52 -0.14 0.29 -2.09
N HIS A 53 0.83 0.32 -1.20
CA HIS A 53 1.58 -0.85 -0.71
C HIS A 53 1.13 -1.15 0.71
N CYS A 54 0.50 -2.30 0.91
CA CYS A 54 -0.15 -2.66 2.16
C CYS A 54 0.74 -3.59 2.98
N PHE A 55 1.26 -3.10 4.11
CA PHE A 55 1.93 -3.94 5.09
C PHE A 55 0.87 -4.48 6.05
N MET A 56 0.77 -5.82 6.16
CA MET A 56 -0.25 -6.48 6.98
C MET A 56 0.24 -6.63 8.41
N ASP A 57 -0.66 -6.37 9.37
CA ASP A 57 -0.32 -6.24 10.80
C ASP A 57 -0.29 -7.58 11.54
N GLY A 58 -1.41 -8.03 12.06
CA GLY A 58 -1.55 -9.28 12.81
C GLY A 58 -0.85 -9.33 14.18
N ARG A 59 -0.27 -8.20 14.65
CA ARG A 59 0.37 -8.07 15.98
C ARG A 59 -0.34 -7.07 16.88
N ASP A 60 -0.63 -5.90 16.34
CA ASP A 60 -1.30 -4.82 17.07
C ASP A 60 -2.83 -4.96 16.95
N VAL A 61 -3.29 -5.84 16.06
CA VAL A 61 -4.68 -6.24 15.81
C VAL A 61 -4.75 -7.78 15.68
N PRO A 62 -5.95 -8.39 15.68
CA PRO A 62 -6.09 -9.84 15.55
C PRO A 62 -5.38 -10.41 14.31
N PRO A 63 -4.76 -11.62 14.41
CA PRO A 63 -3.84 -12.15 13.38
C PRO A 63 -4.44 -12.44 12.01
N ALA A 64 -5.77 -12.47 11.87
CA ALA A 64 -6.48 -12.73 10.62
C ALA A 64 -7.57 -11.68 10.35
N SER A 65 -7.32 -10.42 10.74
CA SER A 65 -8.22 -9.28 10.49
C SER A 65 -7.92 -8.54 9.17
N GLY A 66 -6.77 -8.81 8.56
CA GLY A 66 -6.24 -8.08 7.42
C GLY A 66 -7.12 -8.12 6.17
N ALA A 67 -7.81 -9.25 5.91
CA ALA A 67 -8.74 -9.33 4.80
C ALA A 67 -9.91 -8.34 4.94
N GLY A 68 -10.38 -8.08 6.17
CA GLY A 68 -11.39 -7.06 6.45
C GLY A 68 -10.87 -5.65 6.14
N TYR A 69 -9.69 -5.30 6.64
CA TYR A 69 -9.06 -4.00 6.32
C TYR A 69 -8.78 -3.84 4.83
N MET A 70 -8.40 -4.93 4.15
CA MET A 70 -8.17 -4.92 2.71
C MET A 70 -9.47 -4.64 1.93
N ALA A 71 -10.57 -5.28 2.32
CA ALA A 71 -11.88 -5.04 1.71
C ALA A 71 -12.35 -3.59 1.92
N GLU A 72 -12.23 -3.06 3.14
CA GLU A 72 -12.54 -1.66 3.44
C GLU A 72 -11.69 -0.69 2.62
N LEU A 73 -10.40 -0.98 2.44
CA LEU A 73 -9.52 -0.17 1.61
C LEU A 73 -9.96 -0.21 0.15
N VAL A 74 -10.23 -1.38 -0.43
CA VAL A 74 -10.72 -1.51 -1.82
C VAL A 74 -11.96 -0.65 -2.02
N ASP A 75 -12.95 -0.76 -1.14
CA ASP A 75 -14.16 0.05 -1.19
C ASP A 75 -13.87 1.56 -1.11
N HIS A 76 -12.90 1.96 -0.28
CA HIS A 76 -12.50 3.36 -0.16
C HIS A 76 -11.84 3.86 -1.44
N LEU A 77 -10.91 3.09 -2.03
CA LEU A 77 -10.21 3.45 -3.26
C LEU A 77 -11.18 3.64 -4.43
N GLU A 78 -12.17 2.76 -4.58
CA GLU A 78 -13.21 2.86 -5.61
C GLU A 78 -14.05 4.15 -5.44
N ARG A 79 -14.47 4.43 -4.21
CA ARG A 79 -15.20 5.68 -3.90
C ARG A 79 -14.36 6.93 -4.13
N ALA A 80 -13.06 6.88 -3.79
CA ALA A 80 -12.14 8.00 -4.00
C ALA A 80 -11.93 8.26 -5.49
N ALA A 81 -11.67 7.23 -6.28
CA ALA A 81 -11.49 7.34 -7.72
C ALA A 81 -12.70 7.98 -8.42
N SER A 82 -13.93 7.68 -7.95
CA SER A 82 -15.16 8.26 -8.49
C SER A 82 -15.30 9.77 -8.23
N LYS A 83 -14.53 10.33 -7.30
CA LYS A 83 -14.51 11.76 -6.95
C LYS A 83 -13.42 12.55 -7.66
N ALA A 84 -12.67 11.91 -8.57
CA ALA A 84 -11.65 12.62 -9.33
C ALA A 84 -12.25 13.82 -10.08
N PRO A 85 -11.52 14.94 -10.21
CA PRO A 85 -12.00 16.10 -10.98
C PRO A 85 -12.37 15.70 -12.40
N ASP A 86 -13.46 16.28 -12.93
CA ASP A 86 -13.99 16.00 -14.25
C ASP A 86 -12.89 16.04 -15.34
N GLY A 87 -12.73 14.91 -16.06
CA GLY A 87 -11.75 14.76 -17.12
C GLY A 87 -10.31 14.49 -16.67
N ALA A 88 -10.03 14.43 -15.37
CA ALA A 88 -8.73 14.04 -14.86
C ALA A 88 -8.62 12.52 -14.75
N PRO A 89 -7.59 11.89 -15.35
CA PRO A 89 -7.37 10.47 -15.13
C PRO A 89 -6.99 10.24 -13.65
N CYS A 90 -7.62 9.24 -13.02
CA CYS A 90 -7.26 8.83 -11.68
C CYS A 90 -7.26 7.31 -11.62
N GLU A 91 -6.06 6.73 -11.69
CA GLU A 91 -5.84 5.31 -11.55
C GLU A 91 -5.34 5.05 -10.12
N ILE A 92 -6.08 4.25 -9.37
CA ILE A 92 -5.68 3.86 -8.01
C ILE A 92 -5.61 2.34 -7.96
N SER A 93 -4.46 1.80 -7.55
CA SER A 93 -4.25 0.37 -7.39
C SER A 93 -3.66 0.01 -6.03
N ILE A 94 -3.96 -1.19 -5.54
CA ILE A 94 -3.17 -1.84 -4.50
C ILE A 94 -2.02 -2.53 -5.22
N ALA A 95 -0.82 -1.98 -5.05
CA ALA A 95 0.34 -2.37 -5.83
C ALA A 95 1.10 -3.55 -5.25
N SER A 96 1.12 -3.69 -3.92
CA SER A 96 1.71 -4.85 -3.24
C SER A 96 1.05 -5.13 -1.90
N VAL A 97 1.18 -6.37 -1.47
CA VAL A 97 0.74 -6.84 -0.15
C VAL A 97 1.85 -7.69 0.46
N GLU A 98 2.24 -7.38 1.67
CA GLU A 98 3.28 -8.08 2.42
C GLU A 98 3.04 -8.01 3.93
N GLY A 99 3.35 -9.07 4.65
CA GLY A 99 3.31 -9.05 6.12
C GLY A 99 4.41 -8.16 6.71
N ARG A 100 4.12 -7.55 7.86
CA ARG A 100 5.09 -6.72 8.59
C ARG A 100 6.36 -7.48 8.99
N TYR A 101 6.32 -8.80 9.05
CA TYR A 101 7.48 -9.67 9.26
C TYR A 101 8.56 -9.42 8.21
N TYR A 102 8.19 -9.07 6.98
CA TYR A 102 9.08 -8.72 5.89
C TYR A 102 9.31 -7.22 5.77
N ALA A 103 8.23 -6.45 5.67
CA ALA A 103 8.29 -5.02 5.36
C ALA A 103 8.74 -4.14 6.54
N MET A 104 8.63 -4.64 7.77
CA MET A 104 8.97 -3.91 8.99
C MET A 104 9.92 -4.72 9.88
N ASP A 105 10.87 -5.45 9.27
CA ASP A 105 11.87 -6.21 10.02
C ASP A 105 12.74 -5.29 10.87
N ARG A 106 12.94 -5.69 12.14
CA ARG A 106 13.77 -4.98 13.13
C ARG A 106 14.93 -5.83 13.64
N ASP A 107 15.10 -7.04 13.05
CA ASP A 107 16.08 -8.02 13.50
C ASP A 107 17.31 -8.06 12.57
N ASN A 108 17.42 -7.10 11.63
CA ASN A 108 18.46 -7.05 10.60
C ASN A 108 18.50 -8.31 9.72
N ARG A 109 17.34 -8.86 9.44
CA ARG A 109 17.16 -9.98 8.52
C ARG A 109 16.98 -9.45 7.10
N TRP A 110 18.10 -9.13 6.48
CA TRP A 110 18.11 -8.49 5.16
C TRP A 110 17.40 -9.31 4.09
N GLU A 111 17.42 -10.64 4.19
CA GLU A 111 16.68 -11.54 3.31
C GLU A 111 15.16 -11.37 3.38
N ARG A 112 14.62 -10.86 4.50
CA ARG A 112 13.20 -10.50 4.62
C ARG A 112 12.92 -9.16 3.98
N VAL A 113 13.77 -8.19 4.28
CA VAL A 113 13.68 -6.83 3.74
C VAL A 113 13.79 -6.86 2.21
N GLU A 114 14.71 -7.64 1.65
CA GLU A 114 14.88 -7.81 0.21
C GLU A 114 13.59 -8.29 -0.46
N ARG A 115 12.91 -9.29 0.10
CA ARG A 115 11.65 -9.80 -0.44
C ARG A 115 10.54 -8.74 -0.47
N ALA A 116 10.41 -7.93 0.60
CA ALA A 116 9.46 -6.82 0.63
C ALA A 116 9.86 -5.72 -0.36
N TYR A 117 11.16 -5.41 -0.44
CA TYR A 117 11.70 -4.44 -1.40
C TYR A 117 11.40 -4.86 -2.84
N ASP A 118 11.63 -6.12 -3.19
CA ASP A 118 11.38 -6.62 -4.54
C ASP A 118 9.90 -6.52 -4.92
N ALA A 119 8.98 -6.83 -3.99
CA ALA A 119 7.55 -6.68 -4.24
C ALA A 119 7.14 -5.21 -4.45
N VAL A 120 7.66 -4.30 -3.62
CA VAL A 120 7.31 -2.88 -3.63
C VAL A 120 7.97 -2.14 -4.79
N VAL A 121 9.26 -2.38 -5.04
CA VAL A 121 10.07 -1.60 -5.98
C VAL A 121 10.17 -2.27 -7.34
N CYS A 122 10.44 -3.58 -7.37
CA CYS A 122 10.65 -4.33 -8.61
C CYS A 122 9.36 -4.93 -9.18
N ALA A 123 8.25 -4.90 -8.41
CA ALA A 123 7.01 -5.61 -8.71
C ALA A 123 7.22 -7.13 -8.86
N GLU A 124 8.03 -7.74 -8.01
CA GLU A 124 8.36 -9.16 -8.03
C GLU A 124 8.24 -9.81 -6.64
N PRO A 125 7.61 -11.01 -6.53
CA PRO A 125 6.90 -11.71 -7.59
C PRO A 125 5.57 -11.05 -7.92
N PHE A 126 5.24 -10.92 -9.19
CA PHE A 126 3.95 -10.40 -9.64
C PHE A 126 2.89 -11.51 -9.71
N ARG A 127 1.67 -11.17 -9.28
CA ARG A 127 0.49 -12.00 -9.45
C ARG A 127 -0.69 -11.16 -9.91
N ASP A 128 -1.32 -11.56 -10.97
CA ASP A 128 -2.57 -10.97 -11.46
C ASP A 128 -3.74 -11.50 -10.60
N LEU A 129 -3.93 -10.86 -9.44
CA LEU A 129 -4.88 -11.27 -8.42
C LEU A 129 -5.44 -10.05 -7.69
N ALA A 130 -6.72 -10.09 -7.33
CA ALA A 130 -7.32 -9.07 -6.50
C ALA A 130 -6.74 -9.11 -5.06
N ALA A 131 -6.58 -7.95 -4.43
CA ALA A 131 -5.92 -7.83 -3.13
C ALA A 131 -6.60 -8.65 -2.01
N VAL A 132 -7.94 -8.66 -1.98
CA VAL A 132 -8.69 -9.50 -1.02
C VAL A 132 -8.44 -10.98 -1.27
N ALA A 133 -8.42 -11.41 -2.55
CA ALA A 133 -8.13 -12.80 -2.91
C ALA A 133 -6.69 -13.21 -2.55
N ALA A 134 -5.73 -12.27 -2.60
CA ALA A 134 -4.37 -12.53 -2.11
C ALA A 134 -4.35 -12.83 -0.60
N MET A 135 -5.13 -12.09 0.20
CA MET A 135 -5.28 -12.35 1.63
C MET A 135 -5.95 -13.70 1.90
N GLU A 136 -7.04 -14.00 1.18
CA GLU A 136 -7.74 -15.28 1.31
C GLU A 136 -6.85 -16.48 0.93
N ALA A 137 -6.03 -16.35 -0.10
CA ALA A 137 -5.06 -17.37 -0.49
C ALA A 137 -3.99 -17.60 0.58
N SER A 138 -3.52 -16.53 1.24
CA SER A 138 -2.60 -16.61 2.38
C SER A 138 -3.23 -17.40 3.53
N TYR A 139 -4.45 -17.05 3.92
CA TYR A 139 -5.17 -17.76 4.99
C TYR A 139 -5.48 -19.22 4.64
N GLY A 140 -5.80 -19.50 3.37
CA GLY A 140 -5.97 -20.86 2.88
C GLY A 140 -4.71 -21.73 2.99
N SER A 141 -3.54 -21.09 3.09
CA SER A 141 -2.25 -21.71 3.34
C SER A 141 -1.82 -21.65 4.82
N GLU A 142 -2.74 -21.31 5.73
CA GLU A 142 -2.51 -21.15 7.18
C GLU A 142 -1.49 -20.05 7.53
N VAL A 143 -1.28 -19.08 6.61
CA VAL A 143 -0.39 -17.93 6.82
C VAL A 143 -1.23 -16.72 7.20
N THR A 144 -1.03 -16.21 8.43
CA THR A 144 -1.73 -15.05 8.99
C THR A 144 -1.09 -13.73 8.56
N ASP A 145 -1.75 -12.61 8.87
CA ASP A 145 -1.41 -11.27 8.41
C ASP A 145 0.07 -10.91 8.56
N GLU A 146 0.64 -11.11 9.74
CA GLU A 146 2.04 -10.78 10.01
C GLU A 146 3.02 -11.41 9.02
N PHE A 147 2.70 -12.61 8.55
CA PHE A 147 3.59 -13.47 7.75
C PHE A 147 3.19 -13.59 6.29
N VAL A 148 2.23 -12.79 5.82
CA VAL A 148 1.86 -12.77 4.40
C VAL A 148 3.10 -12.57 3.54
N GLU A 149 3.34 -13.52 2.64
CA GLU A 149 4.50 -13.45 1.75
C GLU A 149 4.39 -12.27 0.79
N PRO A 150 5.48 -11.49 0.61
CA PRO A 150 5.47 -10.34 -0.28
C PRO A 150 5.05 -10.70 -1.70
N VAL A 151 4.11 -9.95 -2.23
CA VAL A 151 3.58 -10.12 -3.59
C VAL A 151 3.18 -8.78 -4.19
N ALA A 152 3.60 -8.55 -5.43
CA ALA A 152 3.12 -7.43 -6.22
C ALA A 152 1.81 -7.80 -6.93
N LEU A 153 0.86 -6.87 -6.90
CA LEU A 153 -0.45 -6.98 -7.56
C LEU A 153 -0.60 -6.00 -8.73
N ASP A 154 0.37 -5.09 -8.87
CA ASP A 154 0.54 -4.20 -10.01
C ASP A 154 1.94 -4.43 -10.60
N ALA A 155 2.02 -4.58 -11.92
CA ALA A 155 3.26 -4.92 -12.61
C ALA A 155 4.19 -3.73 -12.84
N ARG A 156 3.78 -2.51 -12.43
CA ARG A 156 4.54 -1.31 -12.75
C ARG A 156 5.83 -1.17 -11.93
N GLY A 157 5.79 -1.49 -10.67
CA GLY A 157 6.88 -1.18 -9.73
C GLY A 157 7.13 0.33 -9.54
N MET A 158 8.15 0.68 -8.78
CA MET A 158 8.59 2.08 -8.62
C MET A 158 9.54 2.47 -9.76
N ARG A 159 9.52 3.77 -10.09
CA ARG A 159 10.37 4.35 -11.16
C ARG A 159 11.00 5.65 -10.71
N ASP A 160 12.11 6.00 -11.32
CA ASP A 160 12.74 7.29 -11.10
C ASP A 160 11.75 8.43 -11.42
N GLY A 161 11.63 9.36 -10.49
CA GLY A 161 10.68 10.49 -10.58
C GLY A 161 9.34 10.24 -9.91
N ASP A 162 9.04 9.03 -9.41
CA ASP A 162 7.89 8.79 -8.57
C ASP A 162 8.03 9.48 -7.21
N ALA A 163 6.89 9.75 -6.57
CA ALA A 163 6.84 10.26 -5.21
C ALA A 163 6.43 9.14 -4.24
N VAL A 164 7.02 9.13 -3.05
CA VAL A 164 6.73 8.14 -2.01
C VAL A 164 6.31 8.84 -0.74
N ILE A 165 5.22 8.40 -0.13
CA ILE A 165 4.80 8.80 1.22
C ILE A 165 4.69 7.54 2.07
N PHE A 166 5.50 7.48 3.12
CA PHE A 166 5.37 6.49 4.18
C PHE A 166 4.36 7.03 5.20
N PHE A 167 3.21 6.37 5.37
CA PHE A 167 2.17 6.88 6.29
C PHE A 167 2.30 6.34 7.72
N ASN A 168 3.30 5.49 8.00
CA ASN A 168 3.66 5.17 9.38
C ASN A 168 4.18 6.42 10.08
N PHE A 169 3.65 6.71 11.27
CA PHE A 169 4.09 7.84 12.10
C PHE A 169 5.10 7.41 13.18
N ARG A 170 5.28 6.13 13.37
CA ARG A 170 6.31 5.56 14.25
C ARG A 170 7.52 5.13 13.42
N PRO A 171 8.76 5.52 13.81
CA PRO A 171 9.94 5.36 12.95
C PRO A 171 10.56 3.96 12.95
N ASP A 172 10.07 3.02 13.75
CA ASP A 172 10.63 1.66 13.89
C ASP A 172 9.89 0.60 13.11
#